data_1ae1f1bcbe2f13fe28c34107dc421aaa
#
_entry.id   1ae1f1bcbe2f13fe28c34107dc421aaa
#
_cell.length_a   1.000
_cell.length_b   1.000
_cell.length_c   1.000
_cell.angle_alpha   90.00
_cell.angle_beta   90.00
_cell.angle_gamma   90.00
#
_symmetry.space_group_name_H-M   'P 1'
#
loop_
_entity.id
_entity.type
_entity.pdbx_description
1 polymer ?
#
loop_
_entity_poly.entity_id
_entity_poly.type
_entity_poly.pdbx_seq_one_letter_code
_entity_poly.pdbx_strand_id
1 'polypeptide(L)'
;MDTQVGIIGAGPAGLLLAHLLSGAGIESVVLEARSREYVEHRVRAGVLEQGTVDLLNQAGVGERMQREGMVHGGIELRFDGRGHRIDFP
;
A
#
# COMPACT_ATOMS: atom_id res chain seq x y z
N MET A 1 11.64 25.58 -5.90
CA MET A 1 10.31 24.94 -5.78
C MET A 1 9.84 25.09 -4.34
N ASP A 2 8.69 25.74 -4.16
CA ASP A 2 8.15 25.98 -2.83
C ASP A 2 7.05 24.98 -2.53
N THR A 3 7.18 24.29 -1.42
CA THR A 3 6.16 23.36 -0.95
C THR A 3 6.18 23.28 0.57
N GLN A 4 5.08 22.88 1.17
CA GLN A 4 4.98 22.68 2.61
C GLN A 4 5.65 21.37 3.05
N VAL A 5 5.56 20.33 2.23
CA VAL A 5 6.12 19.01 2.54
C VAL A 5 6.79 18.41 1.31
N GLY A 6 7.99 17.90 1.48
CA GLY A 6 8.68 17.10 0.48
C GLY A 6 8.63 15.63 0.85
N ILE A 7 8.26 14.78 -0.10
CA ILE A 7 8.18 13.33 0.09
C ILE A 7 9.19 12.65 -0.82
N ILE A 8 10.05 11.82 -0.26
CA ILE A 8 11.02 11.05 -1.04
C ILE A 8 10.46 9.64 -1.25
N GLY A 9 10.20 9.30 -2.50
CA GLY A 9 9.67 8.01 -2.91
C GLY A 9 8.20 8.04 -3.29
N ALA A 10 7.88 7.52 -4.47
CA ALA A 10 6.51 7.39 -4.99
C ALA A 10 5.99 5.95 -4.87
N GLY A 11 6.42 5.22 -3.86
CA GLY A 11 5.85 3.94 -3.51
C GLY A 11 4.51 4.10 -2.79
N PRO A 12 3.87 3.00 -2.35
CA PRO A 12 2.55 3.06 -1.70
C PRO A 12 2.49 4.00 -0.50
N ALA A 13 3.51 3.98 0.36
CA ALA A 13 3.54 4.83 1.55
C ALA A 13 3.64 6.32 1.18
N GLY A 14 4.54 6.68 0.27
CA GLY A 14 4.73 8.06 -0.15
C GLY A 14 3.51 8.62 -0.86
N LEU A 15 2.92 7.85 -1.76
CA LEU A 15 1.71 8.26 -2.50
C LEU A 15 0.50 8.39 -1.58
N LEU A 16 0.32 7.47 -0.63
CA LEU A 16 -0.77 7.56 0.34
C LEU A 16 -0.60 8.78 1.24
N LEU A 17 0.61 9.05 1.70
CA LEU A 17 0.89 10.24 2.49
C LEU A 17 0.55 11.52 1.71
N ALA A 18 0.97 11.61 0.44
CA ALA A 18 0.64 12.75 -0.42
C ALA A 18 -0.88 12.93 -0.55
N HIS A 19 -1.61 11.84 -0.72
CA HIS A 19 -3.08 11.87 -0.82
C HIS A 19 -3.72 12.37 0.47
N LEU A 20 -3.27 11.88 1.62
CA LEU A 20 -3.78 12.32 2.94
C LEU A 20 -3.48 13.79 3.19
N LEU A 21 -2.28 14.25 2.86
CA LEU A 21 -1.91 15.66 2.99
C LEU A 21 -2.78 16.55 2.10
N SER A 22 -3.01 16.14 0.85
CA SER A 22 -3.88 16.87 -0.07
C SER A 22 -5.30 16.99 0.49
N GLY A 23 -5.84 15.91 1.07
CA GLY A 23 -7.15 15.93 1.72
C GLY A 23 -7.22 16.88 2.92
N ALA A 24 -6.09 17.14 3.57
CA ALA A 24 -5.99 18.10 4.67
C ALA A 24 -5.64 19.51 4.21
N GLY A 25 -5.56 19.76 2.91
CA GLY A 25 -5.22 21.07 2.35
C GLY A 25 -3.72 21.40 2.43
N ILE A 26 -2.87 20.40 2.59
CA ILE A 26 -1.41 20.58 2.69
C ILE A 26 -0.77 20.22 1.35
N GLU A 27 -0.06 21.16 0.77
CA GLU A 27 0.69 20.91 -0.47
C GLU A 27 1.91 20.05 -0.21
N SER A 28 2.17 19.10 -1.12
CA SER A 28 3.35 18.27 -1.07
C SER A 28 3.95 18.06 -2.46
N VAL A 29 5.23 17.73 -2.50
CA VAL A 29 5.93 17.32 -3.72
C VAL A 29 6.54 15.95 -3.46
N VAL A 30 6.29 15.02 -4.37
CA VAL A 30 6.84 13.66 -4.30
C VAL A 30 8.00 13.55 -5.29
N LEU A 31 9.16 13.16 -4.79
CA LEU A 31 10.36 12.95 -5.59
C LEU A 31 10.66 11.45 -5.65
N GLU A 32 10.82 10.93 -6.87
CA GLU A 32 11.10 9.52 -7.09
C GLU A 32 12.34 9.37 -7.97
N ALA A 33 13.28 8.48 -7.56
CA ALA A 33 14.51 8.21 -8.29
C ALA A 33 14.28 7.33 -9.54
N ARG A 34 13.15 6.63 -9.62
CA ARG A 34 12.79 5.75 -10.73
C ARG A 34 11.69 6.37 -11.57
N SER A 35 11.51 5.86 -12.80
CA SER A 35 10.45 6.34 -13.69
C SER A 35 9.07 5.93 -13.18
N ARG A 36 8.03 6.65 -13.64
CA ARG A 36 6.65 6.29 -13.36
C ARG A 36 6.33 4.85 -13.82
N GLU A 37 6.80 4.49 -15.00
CA GLU A 37 6.61 3.14 -15.53
C GLU A 37 7.22 2.08 -14.61
N TYR A 38 8.43 2.29 -14.13
CA TYR A 38 9.07 1.38 -13.18
C TYR A 38 8.24 1.23 -11.90
N VAL A 39 7.78 2.33 -11.33
CA VAL A 39 6.98 2.32 -10.10
C VAL A 39 5.66 1.58 -10.29
N GLU A 40 4.97 1.82 -11.40
CA GLU A 40 3.67 1.19 -11.69
C GLU A 40 3.78 -0.31 -11.96
N HIS A 41 4.89 -0.79 -12.52
CA HIS A 41 5.07 -2.19 -12.90
C HIS A 41 5.91 -2.99 -11.89
N ARG A 42 6.39 -2.35 -10.84
CA ARG A 42 7.20 -3.03 -9.84
C ARG A 42 6.35 -4.02 -9.04
N VAL A 43 6.83 -5.27 -8.96
CA VAL A 43 6.18 -6.30 -8.14
C VAL A 43 6.59 -6.11 -6.68
N ARG A 44 5.60 -6.09 -5.79
CA ARG A 44 5.79 -6.01 -4.35
C ARG A 44 4.92 -7.07 -3.66
N ALA A 45 5.21 -7.33 -2.38
CA ALA A 45 4.33 -8.18 -1.57
C ALA A 45 2.92 -7.56 -1.54
N GLY A 46 1.93 -8.36 -1.91
CA GLY A 46 0.57 -7.87 -2.11
C GLY A 46 -0.38 -8.08 -0.94
N VAL A 47 0.12 -8.59 0.20
CA VAL A 47 -0.72 -8.79 1.39
C VAL A 47 -0.75 -7.51 2.22
N LEU A 48 -1.96 -7.03 2.53
CA LEU A 48 -2.18 -5.85 3.35
C LEU A 48 -2.76 -6.24 4.71
N GLU A 49 -2.25 -5.64 5.77
CA GLU A 49 -2.83 -5.78 7.09
C GLU A 49 -4.15 -5.03 7.18
N GLN A 50 -5.02 -5.47 8.10
CA GLN A 50 -6.35 -4.87 8.24
C GLN A 50 -6.30 -3.37 8.53
N GLY A 51 -5.35 -2.91 9.34
CA GLY A 51 -5.19 -1.48 9.62
C GLY A 51 -4.91 -0.66 8.37
N THR A 52 -4.10 -1.19 7.44
CA THR A 52 -3.82 -0.54 6.16
C THR A 52 -5.07 -0.53 5.27
N VAL A 53 -5.81 -1.64 5.22
CA VAL A 53 -7.07 -1.73 4.47
C VAL A 53 -8.06 -0.68 4.96
N ASP A 54 -8.23 -0.57 6.27
CA ASP A 54 -9.13 0.42 6.88
C ASP A 54 -8.71 1.84 6.54
N LEU A 55 -7.42 2.14 6.59
CA LEU A 55 -6.89 3.46 6.25
C LEU A 55 -7.15 3.81 4.77
N LEU A 56 -6.93 2.87 3.85
CA LEU A 56 -7.20 3.08 2.43
C LEU A 56 -8.69 3.36 2.18
N ASN A 57 -9.57 2.65 2.86
CA ASN A 57 -11.01 2.88 2.76
C ASN A 57 -11.39 4.26 3.30
N GLN A 58 -10.85 4.66 4.44
CA GLN A 58 -11.09 5.99 5.02
C GLN A 58 -10.57 7.11 4.13
N ALA A 59 -9.45 6.87 3.46
CA ALA A 59 -8.86 7.85 2.54
C ALA A 59 -9.60 7.93 1.20
N GLY A 60 -10.59 7.06 0.94
CA GLY A 60 -11.39 7.07 -0.28
C GLY A 60 -10.71 6.43 -1.49
N VAL A 61 -9.66 5.65 -1.29
CA VAL A 61 -8.90 5.01 -2.38
C VAL A 61 -8.95 3.49 -2.34
N GLY A 62 -9.88 2.91 -1.57
CA GLY A 62 -9.99 1.47 -1.35
C GLY A 62 -10.91 0.73 -2.33
N GLU A 63 -11.60 1.40 -3.24
CA GLU A 63 -12.59 0.77 -4.11
C GLU A 63 -12.02 -0.39 -4.95
N ARG A 64 -10.91 -0.15 -5.64
CA ARG A 64 -10.28 -1.19 -6.46
C ARG A 64 -9.78 -2.35 -5.60
N MET A 65 -9.23 -2.06 -4.44
CA MET A 65 -8.76 -3.08 -3.51
C MET A 65 -9.91 -3.99 -3.08
N GLN A 66 -11.07 -3.42 -2.76
CA GLN A 66 -12.24 -4.20 -2.36
C GLN A 66 -12.83 -5.00 -3.51
N ARG A 67 -12.82 -4.45 -4.72
CA ARG A 67 -13.36 -5.11 -5.91
C ARG A 67 -12.49 -6.25 -6.40
N GLU A 68 -11.17 -6.11 -6.34
CA GLU A 68 -10.22 -7.06 -6.92
C GLU A 68 -9.44 -7.86 -5.86
N GLY A 69 -9.44 -7.42 -4.62
CA GLY A 69 -8.72 -8.08 -3.54
C GLY A 69 -9.41 -9.34 -3.06
N MET A 70 -8.61 -10.24 -2.48
CA MET A 70 -9.09 -11.47 -1.85
C MET A 70 -8.69 -11.49 -0.38
N VAL A 71 -9.59 -12.02 0.46
CA VAL A 71 -9.28 -12.18 1.87
C VAL A 71 -8.26 -13.31 2.05
N HIS A 72 -7.18 -13.00 2.78
CA HIS A 72 -6.13 -13.96 3.10
C HIS A 72 -6.29 -14.40 4.55
N GLY A 73 -6.80 -15.63 4.75
CA GLY A 73 -7.18 -16.11 6.07
C GLY A 73 -6.06 -16.76 6.88
N GLY A 74 -4.88 -16.92 6.31
CA GLY A 74 -3.77 -17.56 7.00
C GLY A 74 -2.61 -17.87 6.08
N ILE A 75 -1.62 -18.56 6.62
CA ILE A 75 -0.47 -19.04 5.85
C ILE A 75 -0.26 -20.52 6.09
N GLU A 76 0.31 -21.20 5.11
CA GLU A 76 0.70 -22.60 5.24
C GLU A 76 2.24 -22.70 5.24
N LEU A 77 2.77 -23.33 6.29
CA LEU A 77 4.18 -23.66 6.38
C LEU A 77 4.34 -25.13 5.98
N ARG A 78 5.20 -25.39 4.99
CA ARG A 78 5.49 -26.74 4.53
C ARG A 78 6.92 -27.14 4.89
N PHE A 79 7.05 -28.21 5.66
CA PHE A 79 8.33 -28.82 5.96
C PHE A 79 8.14 -30.32 6.27
N ASP A 80 9.18 -31.12 6.03
CA ASP A 80 9.14 -32.59 6.18
C ASP A 80 7.98 -33.25 5.46
N GLY A 81 7.58 -32.73 4.28
CA GLY A 81 6.48 -33.26 3.48
C GLY A 81 5.10 -33.02 4.07
N ARG A 82 4.99 -32.19 5.09
CA ARG A 82 3.70 -31.86 5.75
C ARG A 82 3.40 -30.39 5.66
N GLY A 83 2.10 -30.06 5.56
CA GLY A 83 1.61 -28.69 5.63
C GLY A 83 1.14 -28.35 7.04
N HIS A 84 1.46 -27.14 7.49
CA HIS A 84 1.01 -26.59 8.77
C HIS A 84 0.37 -25.24 8.51
N ARG A 85 -0.93 -25.14 8.75
CA ARG A 85 -1.65 -23.88 8.55
C ARG A 85 -1.64 -23.04 9.81
N ILE A 86 -1.37 -21.75 9.63
CA ILE A 86 -1.53 -20.73 10.67
C ILE A 86 -2.66 -19.84 10.23
N ASP A 87 -3.77 -19.86 10.95
CA ASP A 87 -4.93 -19.02 10.65
C ASP A 87 -4.73 -17.62 11.24
N PHE A 88 -5.13 -16.60 10.49
CA PHE A 88 -5.12 -15.23 10.97
C PHE A 88 -6.38 -14.97 11.80
N PRO A 89 -6.27 -14.19 12.88
CA PRO A 89 -7.42 -13.84 13.71
C PRO A 89 -8.45 -12.96 12.99
#